data_f273efb6c1b04b02d4f6ca95ae0c667a
#
_entry.id   f273efb6c1b04b02d4f6ca95ae0c667a
#
_cell.length_a   1.000
_cell.length_b   1.000
_cell.length_c   1.000
_cell.angle_alpha   90.00
_cell.angle_beta   90.00
_cell.angle_gamma   90.00
#
_symmetry.space_group_name_H-M   'P 1'
#
loop_
_entity.id
_entity.type
_entity.pdbx_description
1 polymer ?
#
loop_
_entity_poly.entity_id
_entity_poly.type
_entity_poly.pdbx_seq_one_letter_code
_entity_poly.pdbx_strand_id
1 'polypeptide(L)'
;MADELAVRISMFFFGQLKDVMGAESIEVTLPLGSTVGDLISRFEIPMEGNSGIRIAADGNIGAPLDLVLKDGSEIAFLPPSSGG
;
A
#
# COMPACT_ATOMS: atom_id res chain seq x y z
N MET A 1 -24.88 4.82 -7.66
CA MET A 1 -23.70 5.36 -8.29
C MET A 1 -22.47 4.54 -8.01
N ALA A 2 -21.55 4.57 -8.92
CA ALA A 2 -20.37 3.73 -8.81
C ALA A 2 -19.51 4.08 -7.58
N ASP A 3 -19.59 5.31 -7.13
CA ASP A 3 -18.75 5.74 -6.01
C ASP A 3 -19.01 4.98 -4.74
N GLU A 4 -20.23 4.50 -4.56
CA GLU A 4 -20.56 3.74 -3.35
C GLU A 4 -19.92 2.37 -3.33
N LEU A 5 -19.42 1.94 -4.49
CA LEU A 5 -18.82 0.61 -4.61
C LEU A 5 -17.32 0.70 -4.74
N ALA A 6 -16.73 1.79 -4.30
CA ALA A 6 -15.29 1.99 -4.41
C ALA A 6 -14.75 2.62 -3.14
N VAL A 7 -13.48 2.41 -2.92
CA VAL A 7 -12.79 3.03 -1.80
C VAL A 7 -11.60 3.81 -2.32
N ARG A 8 -11.30 4.91 -1.68
CA ARG A 8 -10.17 5.75 -2.04
C ARG A 8 -9.05 5.50 -1.06
N ILE A 9 -7.88 5.18 -1.58
CA ILE A 9 -6.74 4.78 -0.78
C ILE A 9 -5.57 5.69 -1.11
N SER A 10 -4.83 6.08 -0.07
CA SER A 10 -3.59 6.81 -0.26
C SER A 10 -2.44 5.88 0.03
N MET A 11 -1.51 5.75 -0.92
CA MET A 11 -0.31 4.94 -0.74
C MET A 11 0.87 5.87 -0.51
N PHE A 12 1.72 5.50 0.44
CA PHE A 12 2.92 6.28 0.73
C PHE A 12 4.14 5.41 0.58
N PHE A 13 5.15 5.93 -0.10
CA PHE A 13 6.38 5.19 -0.36
C PHE A 13 7.55 5.90 0.28
N PHE A 14 8.41 5.13 0.92
CA PHE A 14 9.55 5.68 1.64
C PHE A 14 10.84 5.05 1.12
N GLY A 15 11.93 5.80 1.28
CA GLY A 15 13.24 5.29 0.92
C GLY A 15 13.33 4.96 -0.56
N GLN A 16 13.90 3.80 -0.85
CA GLN A 16 14.12 3.39 -2.24
C GLN A 16 12.82 3.20 -3.00
N LEU A 17 11.75 2.87 -2.29
CA LEU A 17 10.48 2.66 -2.96
C LEU A 17 9.95 3.93 -3.61
N LYS A 18 10.30 5.05 -3.08
CA LYS A 18 9.93 6.34 -3.65
C LYS A 18 10.46 6.46 -5.07
N ASP A 19 11.70 6.04 -5.26
CA ASP A 19 12.33 6.10 -6.57
C ASP A 19 11.75 5.05 -7.52
N VAL A 20 11.53 3.87 -7.00
CA VAL A 20 11.00 2.77 -7.81
C VAL A 20 9.60 3.11 -8.33
N MET A 21 8.76 3.65 -7.47
CA MET A 21 7.39 3.95 -7.84
C MET A 21 7.24 5.31 -8.52
N GLY A 22 8.27 6.13 -8.41
CA GLY A 22 8.25 7.43 -9.07
C GLY A 22 7.45 8.49 -8.33
N ALA A 23 7.10 8.25 -7.08
CA ALA A 23 6.31 9.19 -6.32
C ALA A 23 6.41 8.90 -4.83
N GLU A 24 6.20 9.92 -4.02
CA GLU A 24 6.15 9.76 -2.58
C GLU A 24 4.79 9.23 -2.14
N SER A 25 3.76 9.61 -2.86
CA SER A 25 2.42 9.16 -2.53
C SER A 25 1.59 9.12 -3.79
N ILE A 26 0.64 8.18 -3.80
CA ILE A 26 -0.26 8.01 -4.92
C ILE A 26 -1.65 7.75 -4.33
N GLU A 27 -2.64 8.48 -4.81
CA GLU A 27 -4.01 8.26 -4.42
C GLU A 27 -4.70 7.45 -5.50
N VAL A 28 -5.37 6.38 -5.08
CA VAL A 28 -6.01 5.48 -6.03
C VAL A 28 -7.41 5.13 -5.56
N THR A 29 -8.23 4.68 -6.50
CA THR A 29 -9.57 4.22 -6.21
C THR A 29 -9.66 2.76 -6.58
N LEU A 30 -10.17 1.95 -5.66
CA LEU A 30 -10.28 0.51 -5.85
C LEU A 30 -11.70 0.06 -5.57
N PRO A 31 -12.10 -1.10 -6.12
CA PRO A 31 -13.42 -1.63 -5.81
C PRO A 31 -13.58 -1.89 -4.32
N LEU A 32 -14.78 -1.71 -3.83
CA LEU A 32 -15.09 -2.03 -2.44
C LEU A 32 -14.77 -3.49 -2.18
N GLY A 33 -14.12 -3.77 -1.06
CA GLY A 33 -13.74 -5.12 -0.72
C GLY A 33 -12.31 -5.47 -1.12
N SER A 34 -11.62 -4.55 -1.78
CA SER A 34 -10.23 -4.78 -2.15
C SER A 34 -9.36 -4.91 -0.91
N THR A 35 -8.31 -5.72 -1.02
CA THR A 35 -7.40 -5.96 0.09
C THR A 35 -6.05 -5.32 -0.17
N VAL A 36 -5.20 -5.36 0.85
CA VAL A 36 -3.82 -4.89 0.71
C VAL A 36 -3.12 -5.67 -0.41
N GLY A 37 -3.36 -6.99 -0.48
CA GLY A 37 -2.78 -7.81 -1.53
C GLY A 37 -3.23 -7.38 -2.92
N ASP A 38 -4.50 -7.00 -3.06
CA ASP A 38 -5.02 -6.51 -4.32
C ASP A 38 -4.31 -5.22 -4.73
N LEU A 39 -4.06 -4.36 -3.76
CA LEU A 39 -3.36 -3.11 -4.00
C LEU A 39 -1.95 -3.36 -4.52
N ILE A 40 -1.23 -4.24 -3.86
CA ILE A 40 0.12 -4.58 -4.25
C ILE A 40 0.16 -5.17 -5.65
N SER A 41 -0.75 -6.07 -5.94
CA SER A 41 -0.80 -6.74 -7.23
C SER A 41 -1.16 -5.75 -8.34
N ARG A 42 -2.14 -4.91 -8.09
CA ARG A 42 -2.63 -3.99 -9.11
C ARG A 42 -1.57 -2.97 -9.53
N PHE A 43 -0.78 -2.50 -8.58
CA PHE A 43 0.23 -1.49 -8.87
C PHE A 43 1.63 -2.07 -8.94
N GLU A 44 1.73 -3.39 -8.92
CA GLU A 44 3.00 -4.09 -9.11
C GLU A 44 4.07 -3.58 -8.16
N ILE A 45 3.70 -3.43 -6.91
CA ILE A 45 4.64 -2.96 -5.89
C ILE A 45 5.66 -4.07 -5.65
N PRO A 46 6.96 -3.76 -5.73
CA PRO A 46 7.99 -4.80 -5.71
C PRO A 46 8.24 -5.34 -4.31
N MET A 47 7.42 -6.28 -3.91
CA MET A 47 7.57 -6.91 -2.59
C MET A 47 8.51 -8.10 -2.62
N GLU A 48 8.60 -8.77 -3.76
CA GLU A 48 9.42 -9.96 -3.88
C GLU A 48 10.90 -9.61 -3.93
N GLY A 49 11.70 -10.43 -3.30
CA GLY A 49 13.12 -10.20 -3.27
C GLY A 49 13.55 -9.11 -2.31
N ASN A 50 12.60 -8.43 -1.75
CA ASN A 50 12.86 -7.36 -0.78
C ASN A 50 12.30 -7.77 0.56
N SER A 51 12.86 -8.82 1.10
CA SER A 51 12.44 -9.23 2.42
C SER A 51 12.66 -8.07 3.36
N GLY A 52 11.70 -7.84 4.22
CA GLY A 52 11.80 -6.75 5.15
C GLY A 52 10.96 -5.54 4.83
N ILE A 53 10.35 -5.50 3.63
CA ILE A 53 9.41 -4.43 3.36
C ILE A 53 8.21 -4.62 4.27
N ARG A 54 7.86 -3.57 4.96
CA ARG A 54 6.73 -3.61 5.89
C ARG A 54 5.60 -2.78 5.35
N ILE A 55 4.40 -3.21 5.68
CA ILE A 55 3.20 -2.50 5.25
C ILE A 55 2.50 -1.99 6.49
N ALA A 56 2.24 -0.70 6.51
CA ALA A 56 1.49 -0.09 7.61
C ALA A 56 0.14 0.36 7.06
N ALA A 57 -0.91 0.06 7.80
CA ALA A 57 -2.25 0.48 7.45
C ALA A 57 -2.77 1.38 8.55
N ASP A 58 -3.05 2.63 8.19
CA ASP A 58 -3.57 3.63 9.12
C ASP A 58 -2.74 3.71 10.39
N GLY A 59 -1.41 3.67 10.21
CA GLY A 59 -0.48 3.80 11.32
C GLY A 59 -0.11 2.51 12.02
N ASN A 60 -0.67 1.39 11.61
CA ASN A 60 -0.40 0.10 12.25
C ASN A 60 0.50 -0.73 11.36
N ILE A 61 1.72 -0.97 11.81
CA ILE A 61 2.70 -1.73 11.05
C ILE A 61 2.38 -3.21 11.12
N GLY A 62 2.60 -3.90 10.01
CA GLY A 62 2.36 -5.32 9.95
C GLY A 62 1.01 -5.68 9.39
N ALA A 63 0.48 -4.86 8.52
CA ALA A 63 -0.83 -5.14 7.92
C ALA A 63 -0.77 -6.44 7.12
N PRO A 64 -1.73 -7.34 7.33
CA PRO A 64 -1.78 -8.58 6.56
C PRO A 64 -2.26 -8.31 5.14
N LEU A 65 -1.90 -9.20 4.22
CA LEU A 65 -2.27 -9.01 2.82
C LEU A 65 -3.76 -9.12 2.60
N ASP A 66 -4.46 -9.83 3.47
CA ASP A 66 -5.89 -10.00 3.33
C ASP A 66 -6.71 -8.95 4.08
N LEU A 67 -6.03 -7.93 4.59
CA LEU A 67 -6.74 -6.83 5.24
C LEU A 67 -7.59 -6.10 4.20
N VAL A 68 -8.88 -5.98 4.49
CA VAL A 68 -9.79 -5.28 3.60
C VAL A 68 -9.61 -3.77 3.77
N LEU A 69 -9.45 -3.09 2.65
CA LEU A 69 -9.22 -1.65 2.65
C LEU A 69 -10.52 -0.89 2.87
N LYS A 70 -10.42 0.23 3.54
CA LYS A 70 -11.57 1.10 3.80
C LYS A 70 -11.38 2.41 3.07
N ASP A 71 -12.49 3.06 2.78
CA ASP A 71 -12.42 4.37 2.16
C ASP A 71 -11.61 5.31 3.08
N GLY A 72 -10.62 5.96 2.50
CA GLY A 72 -9.76 6.85 3.26
C GLY A 72 -8.56 6.18 3.91
N SER A 73 -8.39 4.88 3.71
CA SER A 73 -7.23 4.18 4.30
C SER A 73 -5.92 4.75 3.78
N GLU A 74 -4.93 4.78 4.65
CA GLU A 74 -3.57 5.19 4.29
C GLU A 74 -2.65 4.00 4.45
N ILE A 75 -2.05 3.59 3.34
CA ILE A 75 -1.18 2.42 3.32
C ILE A 75 0.24 2.86 3.03
N ALA A 76 1.14 2.58 3.96
CA ALA A 76 2.53 2.97 3.83
C ALA A 76 3.39 1.75 3.57
N PHE A 77 4.32 1.89 2.64
CA PHE A 77 5.27 0.83 2.31
C PHE A 77 6.64 1.27 2.79
N LEU A 78 7.16 0.55 3.77
CA LEU A 78 8.38 0.91 4.46
C LEU A 78 9.49 -0.04 4.05
N PRO A 79 10.59 0.48 3.49
CA PRO A 79 11.69 -0.40 3.10
C PRO A 79 12.37 -0.98 4.33
N PRO A 80 13.13 -2.07 4.17
CA PRO A 80 13.84 -2.64 5.30
C PRO A 80 14.86 -1.66 5.82
N SER A 81 15.09 -1.73 7.13
CA SER A 81 16.10 -0.89 7.75
C SER A 81 17.46 -1.43 7.40
N SER A 82 18.27 -0.59 6.77
CA SER A 82 19.62 -1.00 6.40
C SER A 82 20.59 -0.78 7.54
N GLY A 83 20.18 -0.09 8.56
CA GLY A 83 21.04 0.18 9.68
C GLY A 83 21.13 -0.97 10.66
N GLY A 84 20.48 -2.02 10.31
CA GLY A 84 20.45 -3.20 11.17
C GLY A 84 21.79 -3.62 11.46
#